data_e35eef97cd4314509934540b88160ee0
#
_entry.id   e35eef97cd4314509934540b88160ee0
#
_cell.length_a   1.000
_cell.length_b   1.000
_cell.length_c   1.000
_cell.angle_alpha   90.00
_cell.angle_beta   90.00
_cell.angle_gamma   90.00
#
_symmetry.space_group_name_H-M   'P 1'
#
loop_
_entity.id
_entity.type
_entity.pdbx_description
1 polymer ?
#
loop_
_entity_poly.entity_id
_entity_poly.type
_entity_poly.pdbx_seq_one_letter_code
_entity_poly.pdbx_strand_id
1 'polypeptide(L)'
;DKVEKTDFFRNGKPCDMLCEYPLGFSGKTYVFSHTMVNNMNLMGKYFKRKQIKKDLKKKMLSPKYGKYAIYNWIMYMLPFPNLIGVLSHHLPMANLKSTYQEFWEKEPEILNETISHRFRSISDVNQFVFRYWNLFRGNFEPFNVLKLGKMYAVGADNRELYDTIRNQKKRMICINDTCTQEEFEEAKPKVIECFEHILPEKSSFEL
;
A
#
# COMPACT_ATOMS: atom_id res chain seq x y z
N ASP A 1 21.18 4.45 -4.12
CA ASP A 1 20.41 4.55 -5.38
C ASP A 1 19.21 5.46 -5.18
N LYS A 2 19.08 6.49 -6.00
CA LYS A 2 17.95 7.43 -5.93
C LYS A 2 16.67 6.79 -6.45
N VAL A 3 15.55 7.15 -5.83
CA VAL A 3 14.20 6.84 -6.34
C VAL A 3 13.97 7.69 -7.60
N GLU A 4 13.48 7.07 -8.67
CA GLU A 4 13.24 7.73 -9.95
C GLU A 4 11.74 7.85 -10.25
N LYS A 5 11.38 8.82 -11.12
CA LYS A 5 10.01 8.94 -11.59
C LYS A 5 9.48 7.64 -12.23
N THR A 6 10.36 6.89 -12.90
CA THR A 6 10.03 5.61 -13.55
C THR A 6 9.70 4.48 -12.55
N ASP A 7 10.04 4.64 -11.28
CA ASP A 7 9.61 3.74 -10.21
C ASP A 7 8.12 3.90 -9.88
N PHE A 8 7.59 5.10 -10.10
CA PHE A 8 6.21 5.45 -9.78
C PHE A 8 5.29 5.51 -11.00
N PHE A 9 5.80 5.95 -12.16
CA PHE A 9 4.99 6.12 -13.38
C PHE A 9 5.71 5.56 -14.60
N ARG A 10 4.96 4.80 -15.41
CA ARG A 10 5.38 4.36 -16.75
C ARG A 10 4.21 4.51 -17.71
N ASN A 11 4.48 5.01 -18.91
CA ASN A 11 3.44 5.22 -19.92
C ASN A 11 2.23 6.03 -19.41
N GLY A 12 2.49 7.04 -18.57
CA GLY A 12 1.44 7.86 -17.96
C GLY A 12 0.56 7.16 -16.91
N LYS A 13 0.93 5.95 -16.49
CA LYS A 13 0.18 5.15 -15.50
C LYS A 13 1.01 4.89 -14.26
N PRO A 14 0.37 4.82 -13.07
CA PRO A 14 1.05 4.40 -11.85
C PRO A 14 1.64 3.00 -11.99
N CYS A 15 2.86 2.82 -11.49
CA CYS A 15 3.48 1.52 -11.31
C CYS A 15 2.93 0.88 -10.02
N ASP A 16 2.23 -0.24 -10.12
CA ASP A 16 1.63 -0.87 -8.96
C ASP A 16 1.43 -2.37 -9.15
N MET A 17 1.01 -3.03 -8.10
CA MET A 17 0.76 -4.46 -8.04
C MET A 17 -0.66 -4.74 -7.57
N LEU A 18 -1.48 -5.34 -8.43
CA LEU A 18 -2.74 -5.93 -8.02
C LEU A 18 -2.47 -7.35 -7.54
N CYS A 19 -2.28 -7.49 -6.24
CA CYS A 19 -2.18 -8.78 -5.57
C CYS A 19 -3.41 -8.96 -4.69
N GLU A 20 -4.25 -9.94 -5.01
CA GLU A 20 -5.41 -10.26 -4.20
C GLU A 20 -4.95 -10.90 -2.89
N TYR A 21 -5.27 -10.28 -1.77
CA TYR A 21 -4.88 -10.74 -0.45
C TYR A 21 -6.09 -10.69 0.50
N PRO A 22 -6.51 -11.84 1.06
CA PRO A 22 -7.67 -11.89 1.93
C PRO A 22 -7.48 -11.01 3.16
N LEU A 23 -8.46 -10.13 3.40
CA LEU A 23 -8.50 -9.34 4.63
C LEU A 23 -8.70 -10.30 5.81
N GLY A 24 -7.87 -10.16 6.84
CA GLY A 24 -7.97 -10.99 8.05
C GLY A 24 -6.99 -12.16 8.15
N PHE A 25 -6.24 -12.49 7.09
CA PHE A 25 -5.24 -13.57 7.15
C PHE A 25 -3.97 -13.22 7.97
N SER A 26 -3.83 -11.96 8.38
CA SER A 26 -2.65 -11.52 9.14
C SER A 26 -2.67 -11.93 10.62
N GLY A 27 -3.74 -12.55 11.11
CA GLY A 27 -3.88 -12.97 12.52
C GLY A 27 -3.91 -11.81 13.53
N LYS A 28 -3.75 -10.57 13.07
CA LYS A 28 -3.82 -9.36 13.89
C LYS A 28 -5.07 -8.57 13.53
N THR A 29 -5.92 -8.33 14.51
CA THR A 29 -7.07 -7.44 14.36
C THR A 29 -6.56 -6.01 14.39
N TYR A 30 -6.43 -5.39 13.24
CA TYR A 30 -6.06 -3.97 13.17
C TYR A 30 -7.28 -3.11 13.48
N VAL A 31 -7.06 -2.07 14.29
CA VAL A 31 -8.09 -1.08 14.69
C VAL A 31 -8.77 -0.42 13.47
N PHE A 32 -8.11 -0.42 12.31
CA PHE A 32 -8.61 0.17 11.06
C PHE A 32 -9.02 -0.86 10.00
N SER A 33 -9.20 -2.15 10.38
CA SER A 33 -9.63 -3.20 9.43
C SER A 33 -10.97 -2.87 8.76
N HIS A 34 -11.87 -2.20 9.48
CA HIS A 34 -13.17 -1.77 8.95
C HIS A 34 -13.02 -0.86 7.72
N THR A 35 -12.06 0.06 7.68
CA THR A 35 -11.87 0.93 6.51
C THR A 35 -11.44 0.13 5.27
N MET A 36 -10.67 -0.93 5.44
CA MET A 36 -10.28 -1.82 4.35
C MET A 36 -11.46 -2.64 3.84
N VAL A 37 -12.31 -3.11 4.75
CA VAL A 37 -13.56 -3.80 4.41
C VAL A 37 -14.49 -2.84 3.67
N ASN A 38 -14.67 -1.62 4.15
CA ASN A 38 -15.48 -0.61 3.50
C ASN A 38 -14.97 -0.28 2.08
N ASN A 39 -13.65 -0.12 1.92
CA ASN A 39 -13.05 0.05 0.61
C ASN A 39 -13.40 -1.11 -0.35
N MET A 40 -13.30 -2.35 0.14
CA MET A 40 -13.63 -3.52 -0.69
C MET A 40 -15.12 -3.64 -0.98
N ASN A 41 -15.98 -3.27 -0.05
CA ASN A 41 -17.42 -3.22 -0.27
C ASN A 41 -17.79 -2.22 -1.37
N LEU A 42 -17.16 -1.03 -1.37
CA LEU A 42 -17.32 -0.06 -2.46
C LEU A 42 -16.84 -0.62 -3.79
N MET A 43 -15.66 -1.22 -3.83
CA MET A 43 -15.17 -1.87 -5.05
C MET A 43 -16.13 -2.96 -5.54
N GLY A 44 -16.72 -3.73 -4.61
CA GLY A 44 -17.70 -4.78 -4.92
C GLY A 44 -18.99 -4.28 -5.56
N LYS A 45 -19.34 -2.99 -5.46
CA LYS A 45 -20.47 -2.40 -6.21
C LYS A 45 -20.18 -2.37 -7.72
N TYR A 46 -18.94 -2.12 -8.11
CA TYR A 46 -18.53 -1.84 -9.48
C TYR A 46 -17.80 -2.99 -10.17
N PHE A 47 -17.11 -3.83 -9.40
CA PHE A 47 -16.20 -4.83 -9.95
C PHE A 47 -16.54 -6.23 -9.43
N LYS A 48 -17.03 -7.10 -10.31
CA LYS A 48 -17.30 -8.50 -10.01
C LYS A 48 -16.22 -9.39 -10.62
N ARG A 49 -15.79 -10.43 -9.90
CA ARG A 49 -14.76 -11.37 -10.36
C ARG A 49 -15.05 -11.95 -11.73
N LYS A 50 -16.30 -12.36 -11.97
CA LYS A 50 -16.72 -12.93 -13.27
C LYS A 50 -16.66 -11.92 -14.43
N GLN A 51 -16.62 -10.62 -14.14
CA GLN A 51 -16.60 -9.53 -15.11
C GLN A 51 -15.20 -8.95 -15.33
N ILE A 52 -14.17 -9.54 -14.72
CA ILE A 52 -12.79 -9.10 -14.90
C ILE A 52 -12.39 -9.25 -16.37
N LYS A 53 -12.11 -8.12 -17.01
CA LYS A 53 -11.69 -8.06 -18.42
C LYS A 53 -10.35 -8.78 -18.62
N LYS A 54 -10.16 -9.32 -19.82
CA LYS A 54 -8.97 -10.08 -20.23
C LYS A 54 -7.66 -9.31 -19.92
N ASP A 55 -7.66 -8.01 -20.16
CA ASP A 55 -6.46 -7.18 -19.95
C ASP A 55 -6.13 -6.99 -18.46
N LEU A 56 -7.14 -6.81 -17.61
CA LEU A 56 -6.92 -6.77 -16.17
C LEU A 56 -6.43 -8.13 -15.66
N LYS A 57 -7.00 -9.23 -16.14
CA LYS A 57 -6.52 -10.58 -15.79
C LYS A 57 -5.05 -10.77 -16.15
N LYS A 58 -4.61 -10.34 -17.34
CA LYS A 58 -3.19 -10.37 -17.74
C LYS A 58 -2.31 -9.57 -16.79
N LYS A 59 -2.78 -8.40 -16.34
CA LYS A 59 -2.06 -7.57 -15.36
C LYS A 59 -1.97 -8.23 -13.99
N MET A 60 -3.05 -8.85 -13.50
CA MET A 60 -3.06 -9.61 -12.24
C MET A 60 -2.08 -10.79 -12.25
N LEU A 61 -1.95 -11.46 -13.39
CA LEU A 61 -1.08 -12.63 -13.57
C LEU A 61 0.30 -12.26 -14.12
N SER A 62 0.69 -10.99 -14.03
CA SER A 62 1.95 -10.51 -14.57
C SER A 62 3.16 -11.22 -13.91
N PRO A 63 4.09 -11.80 -14.68
CA PRO A 63 5.29 -12.43 -14.14
C PRO A 63 6.21 -11.44 -13.42
N LYS A 64 6.04 -10.13 -13.64
CA LYS A 64 6.76 -9.08 -12.91
C LYS A 64 6.54 -9.13 -11.40
N TYR A 65 5.46 -9.76 -10.94
CA TYR A 65 5.14 -9.92 -9.51
C TYR A 65 5.92 -11.06 -8.85
N GLY A 66 6.59 -11.94 -9.61
CA GLY A 66 7.27 -13.12 -9.06
C GLY A 66 6.27 -14.07 -8.38
N LYS A 67 6.55 -14.51 -7.15
CA LYS A 67 5.69 -15.43 -6.38
C LYS A 67 4.24 -14.95 -6.23
N TYR A 68 3.99 -13.65 -6.24
CA TYR A 68 2.63 -13.10 -6.11
C TYR A 68 1.78 -13.33 -7.37
N ALA A 69 2.37 -13.57 -8.54
CA ALA A 69 1.62 -13.97 -9.72
C ALA A 69 1.00 -15.37 -9.55
N ILE A 70 1.75 -16.30 -8.94
CA ILE A 70 1.26 -17.65 -8.62
C ILE A 70 0.15 -17.56 -7.58
N TYR A 71 0.36 -16.74 -6.55
CA TYR A 71 -0.65 -16.51 -5.53
C TYR A 71 -1.95 -15.94 -6.12
N ASN A 72 -1.86 -14.93 -6.98
CA ASN A 72 -3.01 -14.39 -7.70
C ASN A 72 -3.72 -15.44 -8.56
N TRP A 73 -2.98 -16.35 -9.18
CA TRP A 73 -3.57 -17.43 -9.97
C TRP A 73 -4.40 -18.36 -9.07
N ILE A 74 -3.87 -18.76 -7.91
CA ILE A 74 -4.58 -19.58 -6.92
C ILE A 74 -5.85 -18.85 -6.46
N MET A 75 -5.72 -17.59 -6.06
CA MET A 75 -6.86 -16.78 -5.60
C MET A 75 -7.92 -16.60 -6.67
N TYR A 76 -7.51 -16.46 -7.92
CA TYR A 76 -8.45 -16.34 -9.05
C TYR A 76 -9.28 -17.61 -9.29
N MET A 77 -8.74 -18.79 -8.95
CA MET A 77 -9.45 -20.07 -9.08
C MET A 77 -10.49 -20.31 -7.99
N LEU A 78 -10.46 -19.54 -6.91
CA LEU A 78 -11.42 -19.69 -5.82
C LEU A 78 -12.80 -19.12 -6.21
N PRO A 79 -13.90 -19.72 -5.73
CA PRO A 79 -15.26 -19.41 -6.17
C PRO A 79 -15.84 -18.15 -5.49
N PHE A 80 -15.03 -17.14 -5.24
CA PHE A 80 -15.51 -15.89 -4.66
C PHE A 80 -16.17 -14.99 -5.71
N PRO A 81 -17.32 -14.36 -5.42
CA PRO A 81 -18.02 -13.50 -6.36
C PRO A 81 -17.27 -12.16 -6.60
N ASN A 82 -16.54 -11.68 -5.60
CA ASN A 82 -15.76 -10.45 -5.62
C ASN A 82 -14.29 -10.74 -5.34
N LEU A 83 -13.42 -9.77 -5.60
CA LEU A 83 -12.08 -9.74 -5.01
C LEU A 83 -12.23 -9.48 -3.51
N ILE A 84 -11.50 -10.22 -2.67
CA ILE A 84 -11.70 -10.26 -1.22
C ILE A 84 -10.72 -9.39 -0.43
N GLY A 85 -9.82 -8.73 -1.13
CA GLY A 85 -8.84 -7.81 -0.57
C GLY A 85 -7.76 -7.51 -1.58
N VAL A 86 -6.95 -6.51 -1.27
CA VAL A 86 -5.76 -6.16 -2.04
C VAL A 86 -4.60 -6.02 -1.08
N LEU A 87 -3.46 -6.59 -1.43
CA LEU A 87 -2.24 -6.44 -0.65
C LEU A 87 -1.92 -4.95 -0.50
N SER A 88 -2.00 -4.47 0.73
CA SER A 88 -1.63 -3.11 1.10
C SER A 88 -0.17 -3.08 1.50
N HIS A 89 0.57 -2.17 0.89
CA HIS A 89 1.93 -1.84 1.27
C HIS A 89 1.96 -0.43 1.84
N HIS A 90 2.75 -0.20 2.84
CA HIS A 90 2.91 1.12 3.47
C HIS A 90 4.03 1.94 2.82
N LEU A 91 4.32 1.67 1.56
CA LEU A 91 5.28 2.45 0.77
C LEU A 91 4.57 3.60 0.06
N PRO A 92 5.29 4.65 -0.36
CA PRO A 92 4.73 5.70 -1.20
C PRO A 92 4.00 5.14 -2.42
N MET A 93 2.83 5.69 -2.70
CA MET A 93 1.97 5.26 -3.80
C MET A 93 1.81 6.37 -4.83
N ALA A 94 1.91 6.00 -6.10
CA ALA A 94 1.60 6.90 -7.18
C ALA A 94 0.09 6.90 -7.45
N ASN A 95 -0.50 8.09 -7.53
CA ASN A 95 -1.91 8.27 -7.84
C ASN A 95 -2.09 9.31 -8.93
N LEU A 96 -3.13 9.15 -9.75
CA LEU A 96 -3.53 10.13 -10.76
C LEU A 96 -4.61 11.05 -10.18
N LYS A 97 -4.48 12.36 -10.39
CA LYS A 97 -5.51 13.33 -10.00
C LYS A 97 -6.88 12.98 -10.60
N SER A 98 -6.90 12.53 -11.86
CA SER A 98 -8.12 12.07 -12.52
C SER A 98 -8.80 10.89 -11.84
N THR A 99 -8.05 10.00 -11.20
CA THR A 99 -8.62 8.88 -10.42
C THR A 99 -9.40 9.40 -9.22
N TYR A 100 -8.87 10.41 -8.51
CA TYR A 100 -9.57 11.06 -7.40
C TYR A 100 -10.83 11.76 -7.87
N GLN A 101 -10.75 12.55 -8.94
CA GLN A 101 -11.90 13.26 -9.51
C GLN A 101 -13.00 12.28 -9.93
N GLU A 102 -12.67 11.27 -10.72
CA GLU A 102 -13.62 10.26 -11.18
C GLU A 102 -14.30 9.54 -10.01
N PHE A 103 -13.53 9.11 -9.01
CA PHE A 103 -14.11 8.36 -7.90
C PHE A 103 -14.93 9.25 -6.97
N TRP A 104 -14.53 10.51 -6.79
CA TRP A 104 -15.31 11.49 -6.02
C TRP A 104 -16.65 11.78 -6.66
N GLU A 105 -16.71 11.90 -8.00
CA GLU A 105 -17.96 12.06 -8.74
C GLU A 105 -18.90 10.86 -8.60
N LYS A 106 -18.36 9.66 -8.38
CA LYS A 106 -19.15 8.43 -8.26
C LYS A 106 -19.65 8.15 -6.85
N GLU A 107 -18.87 8.47 -5.85
CA GLU A 107 -19.15 8.16 -4.44
C GLU A 107 -18.96 9.42 -3.56
N PRO A 108 -19.61 10.55 -3.90
CA PRO A 108 -19.42 11.80 -3.16
C PRO A 108 -19.90 11.69 -1.71
N GLU A 109 -20.98 10.95 -1.44
CA GLU A 109 -21.59 10.85 -0.12
C GLU A 109 -20.62 10.23 0.89
N ILE A 110 -20.12 9.03 0.61
CA ILE A 110 -19.21 8.32 1.53
C ILE A 110 -17.86 9.04 1.69
N LEU A 111 -17.36 9.69 0.62
CA LEU A 111 -16.11 10.42 0.69
C LEU A 111 -16.26 11.71 1.50
N ASN A 112 -17.36 12.47 1.30
CA ASN A 112 -17.66 13.67 2.07
C ASN A 112 -17.97 13.33 3.54
N GLU A 113 -18.69 12.25 3.80
CA GLU A 113 -18.90 11.74 5.16
C GLU A 113 -17.56 11.44 5.83
N THR A 114 -16.70 10.65 5.17
CA THR A 114 -15.38 10.27 5.71
C THR A 114 -14.53 11.49 6.07
N ILE A 115 -14.44 12.49 5.20
CA ILE A 115 -13.61 13.69 5.48
C ILE A 115 -14.23 14.65 6.49
N SER A 116 -15.52 14.51 6.80
CA SER A 116 -16.20 15.31 7.84
C SER A 116 -15.86 14.85 9.26
N HIS A 117 -15.40 13.62 9.42
CA HIS A 117 -15.10 13.04 10.71
C HIS A 117 -13.73 13.50 11.22
N ARG A 118 -13.70 14.10 12.42
CA ARG A 118 -12.45 14.46 13.11
C ARG A 118 -11.65 13.22 13.53
N PHE A 119 -12.34 12.20 13.95
CA PHE A 119 -11.80 10.89 14.32
C PHE A 119 -12.45 9.83 13.48
N ARG A 120 -11.72 8.74 13.23
CA ARG A 120 -12.18 7.64 12.38
C ARG A 120 -13.49 7.03 12.88
N SER A 121 -14.47 6.96 11.99
CA SER A 121 -15.77 6.29 12.19
C SER A 121 -15.76 4.88 11.58
N ILE A 122 -16.68 4.03 12.03
CA ILE A 122 -16.84 2.67 11.51
C ILE A 122 -17.28 2.65 10.04
N SER A 123 -17.93 3.71 9.56
CA SER A 123 -18.36 3.87 8.16
C SER A 123 -17.25 4.34 7.22
N ASP A 124 -16.13 4.83 7.76
CA ASP A 124 -15.10 5.49 6.96
C ASP A 124 -14.42 4.55 5.96
N VAL A 125 -14.02 5.15 4.88
CA VAL A 125 -13.03 4.61 3.94
C VAL A 125 -11.66 5.24 4.19
N ASN A 126 -10.63 4.77 3.51
CA ASN A 126 -9.30 5.38 3.58
C ASN A 126 -8.71 5.60 2.17
N GLN A 127 -7.55 6.25 2.11
CA GLN A 127 -6.90 6.61 0.84
C GLN A 127 -6.63 5.41 -0.09
N PHE A 128 -6.58 4.18 0.41
CA PHE A 128 -6.41 3.00 -0.44
C PHE A 128 -7.59 2.79 -1.39
N VAL A 129 -8.77 3.38 -1.14
CA VAL A 129 -9.92 3.27 -2.04
C VAL A 129 -9.60 3.78 -3.44
N PHE A 130 -8.85 4.88 -3.56
CA PHE A 130 -8.43 5.43 -4.85
C PHE A 130 -7.44 4.53 -5.58
N ARG A 131 -6.52 3.92 -4.82
CA ARG A 131 -5.60 2.93 -5.35
C ARG A 131 -6.37 1.70 -5.87
N TYR A 132 -7.33 1.18 -5.10
CA TYR A 132 -8.15 0.04 -5.50
C TYR A 132 -8.97 0.34 -6.76
N TRP A 133 -9.58 1.52 -6.81
CA TRP A 133 -10.29 1.98 -8.00
C TRP A 133 -9.40 1.94 -9.24
N ASN A 134 -8.21 2.51 -9.14
CA ASN A 134 -7.24 2.55 -10.23
C ASN A 134 -6.80 1.14 -10.66
N LEU A 135 -6.52 0.26 -9.70
CA LEU A 135 -6.12 -1.12 -9.94
C LEU A 135 -7.24 -1.93 -10.64
N PHE A 136 -8.47 -1.84 -10.14
CA PHE A 136 -9.59 -2.62 -10.68
C PHE A 136 -10.05 -2.12 -12.05
N ARG A 137 -9.83 -0.84 -12.33
CA ARG A 137 -9.96 -0.28 -13.68
C ARG A 137 -8.87 -0.78 -14.65
N GLY A 138 -7.82 -1.37 -14.15
CA GLY A 138 -6.66 -1.76 -14.94
C GLY A 138 -5.79 -0.58 -15.40
N ASN A 139 -5.94 0.59 -14.76
CA ASN A 139 -5.22 1.81 -15.12
C ASN A 139 -3.88 1.91 -14.37
N PHE A 140 -3.05 0.88 -14.47
CA PHE A 140 -1.73 0.82 -13.86
C PHE A 140 -0.78 0.01 -14.73
N GLU A 141 0.53 0.17 -14.50
CA GLU A 141 1.58 -0.68 -15.06
C GLU A 141 2.00 -1.73 -14.04
N PRO A 142 1.95 -3.03 -14.39
CA PRO A 142 2.35 -4.10 -13.49
C PRO A 142 3.81 -3.95 -13.04
N PHE A 143 4.00 -3.79 -11.74
CA PHE A 143 5.30 -3.66 -11.11
C PHE A 143 5.25 -4.20 -9.67
N ASN A 144 6.28 -4.93 -9.26
CA ASN A 144 6.37 -5.40 -7.89
C ASN A 144 6.98 -4.30 -7.00
N VAL A 145 6.12 -3.49 -6.41
CA VAL A 145 6.49 -2.36 -5.54
C VAL A 145 7.31 -2.78 -4.31
N LEU A 146 7.17 -4.03 -3.86
CA LEU A 146 7.93 -4.55 -2.71
C LEU A 146 9.42 -4.74 -3.00
N LYS A 147 9.83 -4.67 -4.28
CA LYS A 147 11.24 -4.61 -4.64
C LYS A 147 11.88 -3.26 -4.30
N LEU A 148 11.09 -2.18 -4.30
CA LEU A 148 11.59 -0.84 -4.01
C LEU A 148 11.78 -0.60 -2.52
N GLY A 149 10.94 -1.21 -1.70
CA GLY A 149 10.94 -0.89 -0.29
C GLY A 149 10.33 -1.95 0.61
N LYS A 150 10.36 -1.67 1.91
CA LYS A 150 9.78 -2.51 2.96
C LYS A 150 9.26 -1.63 4.09
N MET A 151 8.15 -2.06 4.68
CA MET A 151 7.68 -1.54 5.95
C MET A 151 8.31 -2.32 7.10
N TYR A 152 8.76 -1.60 8.12
CA TYR A 152 9.26 -2.12 9.37
C TYR A 152 8.35 -1.65 10.51
N ALA A 153 7.81 -2.60 11.26
CA ALA A 153 7.16 -2.31 12.53
C ALA A 153 8.26 -2.27 13.61
N VAL A 154 8.34 -1.17 14.33
CA VAL A 154 9.24 -1.05 15.50
C VAL A 154 8.71 -1.97 16.60
N GLY A 155 9.62 -2.65 17.28
CA GLY A 155 9.33 -3.57 18.37
C GLY A 155 10.59 -3.96 19.12
N ALA A 156 10.60 -5.08 19.81
CA ALA A 156 11.72 -5.55 20.61
C ALA A 156 12.99 -5.88 19.79
N ASP A 157 12.84 -6.30 18.53
CA ASP A 157 13.97 -6.58 17.63
C ASP A 157 13.91 -5.73 16.36
N ASN A 158 14.78 -4.73 16.28
CA ASN A 158 14.88 -3.79 15.15
C ASN A 158 16.18 -3.97 14.35
N ARG A 159 16.93 -5.05 14.53
CA ARG A 159 18.24 -5.25 13.87
C ARG A 159 18.17 -5.17 12.36
N GLU A 160 17.14 -5.76 11.74
CA GLU A 160 16.96 -5.70 10.29
C GLU A 160 16.69 -4.27 9.81
N LEU A 161 15.93 -3.47 10.56
CA LEU A 161 15.66 -2.07 10.27
C LEU A 161 16.97 -1.27 10.28
N TYR A 162 17.76 -1.37 11.35
CA TYR A 162 19.04 -0.65 11.49
C TYR A 162 20.02 -1.01 10.38
N ASP A 163 20.15 -2.32 10.10
CA ASP A 163 21.01 -2.81 9.02
C ASP A 163 20.53 -2.32 7.63
N THR A 164 19.20 -2.25 7.42
CA THR A 164 18.64 -1.74 6.17
C THR A 164 18.92 -0.27 5.98
N ILE A 165 18.83 0.57 7.02
CA ILE A 165 19.14 1.99 6.95
C ILE A 165 20.63 2.20 6.70
N ARG A 166 21.49 1.65 7.57
CA ARG A 166 22.95 1.85 7.51
C ARG A 166 23.55 1.41 6.17
N ASN A 167 23.08 0.30 5.63
CA ASN A 167 23.58 -0.27 4.38
C ASN A 167 22.73 0.08 3.16
N GLN A 168 21.74 0.97 3.31
CA GLN A 168 20.85 1.44 2.23
C GLN A 168 20.28 0.29 1.37
N LYS A 169 19.88 -0.83 2.02
CA LYS A 169 19.44 -2.06 1.35
C LYS A 169 18.13 -1.91 0.59
N LYS A 170 17.37 -0.86 0.87
CA LYS A 170 16.10 -0.54 0.21
C LYS A 170 16.09 0.92 -0.21
N ARG A 171 15.47 1.20 -1.36
CA ARG A 171 15.29 2.57 -1.87
C ARG A 171 14.28 3.36 -1.06
N MET A 172 13.28 2.66 -0.50
CA MET A 172 12.23 3.23 0.34
C MET A 172 12.01 2.36 1.57
N ILE A 173 11.81 3.00 2.70
CA ILE A 173 11.39 2.34 3.93
C ILE A 173 10.19 3.09 4.52
N CYS A 174 9.31 2.36 5.16
CA CYS A 174 8.29 2.88 6.05
C CYS A 174 8.59 2.35 7.45
N ILE A 175 8.72 3.22 8.41
CA ILE A 175 8.93 2.87 9.82
C ILE A 175 7.60 3.13 10.52
N ASN A 176 7.04 2.10 11.14
CA ASN A 176 5.76 2.18 11.86
C ASN A 176 6.00 1.94 13.34
N ASP A 177 5.61 2.88 14.18
CA ASP A 177 5.82 2.93 15.62
C ASP A 177 4.70 2.24 16.43
N THR A 178 4.13 1.17 15.93
CA THR A 178 3.13 0.37 16.66
C THR A 178 3.73 -0.45 17.82
N CYS A 179 4.59 0.15 18.60
CA CYS A 179 5.34 -0.45 19.70
C CYS A 179 4.91 0.14 21.06
N THR A 180 5.43 -0.43 22.15
CA THR A 180 5.27 0.17 23.48
C THR A 180 6.14 1.43 23.60
N GLN A 181 5.88 2.25 24.63
CA GLN A 181 6.68 3.45 24.87
C GLN A 181 8.14 3.07 25.15
N GLU A 182 8.40 2.00 25.89
CA GLU A 182 9.74 1.52 26.20
C GLU A 182 10.49 1.10 24.93
N GLU A 183 9.85 0.33 24.06
CA GLU A 183 10.42 -0.08 22.77
C GLU A 183 10.72 1.13 21.88
N PHE A 184 9.84 2.15 21.90
CA PHE A 184 10.04 3.38 21.14
C PHE A 184 11.26 4.17 21.64
N GLU A 185 11.37 4.38 22.98
CA GLU A 185 12.50 5.11 23.58
C GLU A 185 13.85 4.39 23.36
N GLU A 186 13.84 3.06 23.28
CA GLU A 186 15.03 2.29 22.93
C GLU A 186 15.37 2.38 21.44
N ALA A 187 14.37 2.30 20.56
CA ALA A 187 14.58 2.27 19.11
C ALA A 187 14.93 3.63 18.51
N LYS A 188 14.31 4.71 19.00
CA LYS A 188 14.44 6.06 18.47
C LYS A 188 15.90 6.53 18.33
N PRO A 189 16.76 6.50 19.38
CA PRO A 189 18.14 6.96 19.24
C PRO A 189 18.95 6.13 18.25
N LYS A 190 18.71 4.81 18.18
CA LYS A 190 19.38 3.92 17.23
C LYS A 190 18.97 4.19 15.77
N VAL A 191 17.70 4.52 15.54
CA VAL A 191 17.21 4.94 14.21
C VAL A 191 17.85 6.26 13.80
N ILE A 192 17.91 7.25 14.72
CA ILE A 192 18.58 8.53 14.47
C ILE A 192 20.04 8.30 14.10
N GLU A 193 20.79 7.54 14.91
CA GLU A 193 22.20 7.20 14.64
C GLU A 193 22.39 6.57 13.25
N CYS A 194 21.46 5.66 12.85
CA CYS A 194 21.51 5.05 11.52
C CYS A 194 21.32 6.07 10.39
N PHE A 195 20.43 7.05 10.57
CA PHE A 195 20.23 8.12 9.59
C PHE A 195 21.42 9.10 9.56
N GLU A 196 21.95 9.50 10.71
CA GLU A 196 23.15 10.36 10.80
C GLU A 196 24.37 9.70 10.14
N HIS A 197 24.48 8.36 10.22
CA HIS A 197 25.54 7.64 9.53
C HIS A 197 25.48 7.81 8.00
N ILE A 198 24.29 7.84 7.39
CA ILE A 198 24.13 7.94 5.94
C ILE A 198 23.88 9.37 5.44
N LEU A 199 23.48 10.27 6.36
CA LEU A 199 23.18 11.68 6.11
C LEU A 199 23.87 12.55 7.20
N PRO A 200 25.20 12.61 7.21
CA PRO A 200 25.95 13.26 8.29
C PRO A 200 25.81 14.78 8.29
N GLU A 201 25.47 15.36 7.15
CA GLU A 201 25.34 16.81 7.01
C GLU A 201 23.87 17.22 7.02
N LYS A 202 23.55 18.25 7.80
CA LYS A 202 22.20 18.84 7.79
C LYS A 202 21.90 19.45 6.43
N SER A 203 20.67 19.29 5.98
CA SER A 203 20.18 20.00 4.80
C SER A 203 19.94 21.49 5.11
N SER A 204 19.89 22.34 4.10
CA SER A 204 19.73 23.79 4.25
C SER A 204 18.40 24.24 4.90
N PHE A 205 17.45 23.34 5.05
CA PHE A 205 16.13 23.60 5.65
C PHE A 205 15.95 22.91 7.02
N GLU A 206 16.95 22.21 7.53
CA GLU A 206 16.94 21.70 8.91
C GLU A 206 17.38 22.78 9.89
N LEU A 207 16.59 22.95 10.97
CA LEU A 207 16.82 23.94 12.03
C LEU A 207 17.92 23.49 13.03
#